data_e120389a376576751adb1fa57bd77db7
#
_entry.id   e120389a376576751adb1fa57bd77db7
#
_cell.length_a   1.000
_cell.length_b   1.000
_cell.length_c   1.000
_cell.angle_alpha   90.00
_cell.angle_beta   90.00
_cell.angle_gamma   90.00
#
_symmetry.space_group_name_H-M   'P 1'
#
loop_
_entity.id
_entity.type
_entity.pdbx_description
1 polymer ?
#
loop_
_entity_poly.entity_id
_entity_poly.type
_entity_poly.pdbx_seq_one_letter_code
_entity_poly.pdbx_strand_id
1 'polypeptide(L)'
;MRTVRLALFVLALLFAGSPARLAAQIKAQARPGATPAWNKGILPISAESYWHAVECGKLGGDNSPCVFWDSGLCQNDDFVLAMFTPYKAVAYEVWRAVRAKQPVPTPNYMQAQQTRITVGITPARGSKNPLKDLALKRGGRAIAPVSRSVTPGDARFTFDYPAFAATADLTLELVGSAGTVSCVIPQSVLRQFR
;
A
#
# COMPACT_ATOMS: atom_id res chain seq x y z
N MET A 1 52.27 65.18 8.27
CA MET A 1 51.20 66.09 8.33
C MET A 1 50.37 66.12 7.04
N ARG A 2 49.61 65.20 6.65
CA ARG A 2 48.55 65.28 5.62
C ARG A 2 47.70 64.06 5.80
N THR A 3 46.47 64.21 6.34
CA THR A 3 45.47 63.25 6.53
C THR A 3 44.79 62.92 5.19
N VAL A 4 44.85 61.64 4.76
CA VAL A 4 44.08 61.12 3.62
C VAL A 4 42.90 60.37 4.18
N ARG A 5 41.69 60.89 3.95
CA ARG A 5 40.42 60.23 4.25
C ARG A 5 40.09 59.31 3.09
N LEU A 6 40.09 58.00 3.34
CA LEU A 6 39.59 56.99 2.40
C LEU A 6 38.11 56.76 2.70
N ALA A 7 37.29 57.13 1.76
CA ALA A 7 35.81 56.82 1.81
C ALA A 7 35.56 55.41 1.28
N LEU A 8 35.11 54.50 2.15
CA LEU A 8 34.65 53.20 1.76
C LEU A 8 33.16 53.28 1.38
N PHE A 9 32.86 53.11 0.09
CA PHE A 9 31.50 52.88 -0.39
C PHE A 9 31.17 51.41 -0.18
N VAL A 10 30.28 51.11 0.80
CA VAL A 10 29.69 49.80 0.98
C VAL A 10 28.42 49.74 0.11
N LEU A 11 28.50 49.01 -0.99
CA LEU A 11 27.35 48.72 -1.86
C LEU A 11 26.59 47.55 -1.26
N ALA A 12 25.54 47.85 -0.49
CA ALA A 12 24.61 46.83 0.01
C ALA A 12 23.63 46.45 -1.10
N LEU A 13 23.89 45.34 -1.78
CA LEU A 13 22.93 44.69 -2.67
C LEU A 13 21.91 43.93 -1.83
N LEU A 14 20.75 44.53 -1.61
CA LEU A 14 19.57 43.90 -1.03
C LEU A 14 18.98 42.91 -2.04
N PHE A 15 19.31 41.63 -1.91
CA PHE A 15 18.57 40.56 -2.53
C PHE A 15 17.27 40.35 -1.73
N ALA A 16 16.23 41.09 -2.04
CA ALA A 16 14.88 40.83 -1.61
C ALA A 16 14.34 39.66 -2.42
N GLY A 17 14.75 38.45 -2.09
CA GLY A 17 14.14 37.22 -2.60
C GLY A 17 12.78 37.02 -1.96
N SER A 18 11.71 37.36 -2.66
CA SER A 18 10.35 37.23 -2.19
C SER A 18 10.01 35.73 -1.96
N PRO A 19 9.62 35.32 -0.73
CA PRO A 19 9.22 33.95 -0.44
C PRO A 19 7.90 33.49 -1.12
N ALA A 20 7.24 34.43 -1.82
CA ALA A 20 5.96 34.17 -2.50
C ALA A 20 6.08 33.25 -3.74
N ARG A 21 7.27 33.05 -4.31
CA ARG A 21 7.43 32.19 -5.50
C ARG A 21 7.53 30.71 -5.20
N LEU A 22 7.93 30.28 -4.00
CA LEU A 22 7.97 28.85 -3.64
C LEU A 22 6.57 28.27 -3.32
N ALA A 23 5.66 29.09 -2.80
CA ALA A 23 4.31 28.63 -2.48
C ALA A 23 3.42 28.43 -3.71
N ALA A 24 3.75 29.08 -4.85
CA ALA A 24 2.97 28.96 -6.09
C ALA A 24 3.24 27.67 -6.87
N GLN A 25 4.41 27.04 -6.70
CA GLN A 25 4.75 25.80 -7.43
C GLN A 25 4.10 24.54 -6.85
N ILE A 26 3.69 24.55 -5.60
CA ILE A 26 3.04 23.37 -4.96
C ILE A 26 1.54 23.30 -5.30
N LYS A 27 0.93 24.42 -5.67
CA LYS A 27 -0.52 24.45 -6.03
C LYS A 27 -0.86 24.10 -7.48
N ALA A 28 0.12 23.90 -8.33
CA ALA A 28 -0.12 23.81 -9.80
C ALA A 28 -0.32 22.38 -10.34
N GLN A 29 -0.46 21.35 -9.51
CA GLN A 29 -0.61 19.97 -10.01
C GLN A 29 -1.94 19.28 -9.69
N ALA A 30 -2.90 19.93 -9.07
CA ALA A 30 -4.27 19.42 -9.05
C ALA A 30 -5.00 19.91 -10.32
N ARG A 31 -4.92 19.11 -11.40
CA ARG A 31 -5.81 19.35 -12.56
C ARG A 31 -7.26 19.24 -12.09
N PRO A 32 -8.09 20.32 -12.21
CA PRO A 32 -9.52 20.21 -11.90
C PRO A 32 -10.13 19.16 -12.83
N GLY A 33 -10.72 18.11 -12.26
CA GLY A 33 -11.40 17.06 -13.02
C GLY A 33 -10.69 15.72 -13.13
N ALA A 34 -9.47 15.55 -12.61
CA ALA A 34 -8.89 14.21 -12.50
C ALA A 34 -9.64 13.44 -11.39
N THR A 35 -10.35 12.39 -11.76
CA THR A 35 -10.94 11.43 -10.80
C THR A 35 -9.84 10.99 -9.85
N PRO A 36 -10.03 11.12 -8.53
CA PRO A 36 -9.02 10.70 -7.57
C PRO A 36 -8.53 9.29 -7.89
N ALA A 37 -7.23 9.04 -7.75
CA ALA A 37 -6.61 7.78 -8.14
C ALA A 37 -7.24 6.56 -7.45
N TRP A 38 -7.79 6.73 -6.23
CA TRP A 38 -8.48 5.68 -5.48
C TRP A 38 -9.77 5.16 -6.16
N ASN A 39 -10.39 5.94 -7.06
CA ASN A 39 -11.55 5.46 -7.84
C ASN A 39 -11.18 4.49 -8.97
N LYS A 40 -9.90 4.31 -9.26
CA LYS A 40 -9.42 3.43 -10.35
C LYS A 40 -9.04 2.02 -9.86
N GLY A 41 -9.29 1.72 -8.59
CA GLY A 41 -8.84 0.49 -7.95
C GLY A 41 -7.42 0.63 -7.38
N ILE A 42 -6.77 -0.49 -7.08
CA ILE A 42 -5.44 -0.49 -6.49
C ILE A 42 -4.43 0.08 -7.48
N LEU A 43 -3.77 1.15 -7.07
CA LEU A 43 -2.76 1.85 -7.84
C LEU A 43 -1.42 1.80 -7.10
N PRO A 44 -0.30 2.08 -7.80
CA PRO A 44 0.96 2.35 -7.14
C PRO A 44 0.78 3.43 -6.08
N ILE A 45 1.43 3.25 -4.93
CA ILE A 45 1.29 4.17 -3.82
C ILE A 45 1.83 5.56 -4.19
N SER A 46 1.06 6.62 -3.94
CA SER A 46 1.54 7.99 -4.03
C SER A 46 2.41 8.34 -2.83
N ALA A 47 3.22 9.40 -2.94
CA ALA A 47 4.04 9.85 -1.82
C ALA A 47 3.20 10.22 -0.59
N GLU A 48 2.06 10.88 -0.79
CA GLU A 48 1.12 11.22 0.27
C GLU A 48 0.56 9.97 0.95
N SER A 49 0.08 8.99 0.16
CA SER A 49 -0.45 7.73 0.69
C SER A 49 0.62 6.92 1.41
N TYR A 50 1.86 6.96 0.94
CA TYR A 50 2.99 6.31 1.60
C TYR A 50 3.23 6.86 3.01
N TRP A 51 3.32 8.20 3.16
CA TRP A 51 3.51 8.82 4.46
C TRP A 51 2.32 8.60 5.38
N HIS A 52 1.11 8.64 4.84
CA HIS A 52 -0.09 8.29 5.60
C HIS A 52 -0.06 6.83 6.08
N ALA A 53 0.44 5.88 5.29
CA ALA A 53 0.59 4.50 5.70
C ALA A 53 1.63 4.35 6.84
N VAL A 54 2.75 5.08 6.78
CA VAL A 54 3.76 5.11 7.85
C VAL A 54 3.14 5.61 9.16
N GLU A 55 2.44 6.74 9.12
CA GLU A 55 1.79 7.29 10.32
C GLU A 55 0.71 6.36 10.86
N CYS A 56 -0.07 5.74 9.99
CA CYS A 56 -1.05 4.75 10.36
C CYS A 56 -0.40 3.56 11.10
N GLY A 57 0.70 3.03 10.60
CA GLY A 57 1.45 1.95 11.27
C GLY A 57 2.00 2.33 12.63
N LYS A 58 2.44 3.58 12.81
CA LYS A 58 2.95 4.11 14.10
C LYS A 58 1.90 4.17 15.20
N LEU A 59 0.63 4.28 14.87
CA LEU A 59 -0.46 4.29 15.85
C LEU A 59 -0.56 2.96 16.62
N GLY A 60 -0.04 1.88 16.11
CA GLY A 60 0.41 0.68 16.85
C GLY A 60 -0.63 -0.14 17.61
N GLY A 61 -1.89 0.27 17.63
CA GLY A 61 -2.93 -0.42 18.41
C GLY A 61 -3.58 -1.59 17.67
N ASP A 62 -4.23 -2.49 18.41
CA ASP A 62 -5.04 -3.57 17.81
C ASP A 62 -6.26 -3.04 17.05
N ASN A 63 -6.72 -1.83 17.43
CA ASN A 63 -7.80 -1.08 16.79
C ASN A 63 -7.26 0.02 15.87
N SER A 64 -6.07 -0.15 15.31
CA SER A 64 -5.52 0.80 14.34
C SER A 64 -6.51 1.05 13.20
N PRO A 65 -6.67 2.32 12.75
CA PRO A 65 -7.44 2.62 11.55
C PRO A 65 -6.85 1.95 10.28
N CYS A 66 -5.64 1.39 10.39
CA CYS A 66 -5.06 0.51 9.38
C CYS A 66 -5.68 -0.87 9.52
N VAL A 67 -6.69 -1.15 8.74
CA VAL A 67 -7.25 -2.50 8.65
C VAL A 67 -6.29 -3.38 7.87
N PHE A 68 -5.60 -4.29 8.57
CA PHE A 68 -4.69 -5.25 7.92
C PHE A 68 -5.41 -6.52 7.48
N TRP A 69 -6.50 -6.86 8.15
CA TRP A 69 -7.24 -8.08 7.91
C TRP A 69 -8.50 -7.78 7.09
N ASP A 70 -8.63 -8.46 5.99
CA ASP A 70 -9.79 -8.32 5.09
C ASP A 70 -10.81 -9.44 5.40
N SER A 71 -11.20 -9.57 6.68
CA SER A 71 -12.06 -10.65 7.18
C SER A 71 -13.43 -10.73 6.51
N GLY A 72 -13.87 -9.67 5.84
CA GLY A 72 -15.12 -9.65 5.08
C GLY A 72 -15.01 -10.10 3.64
N LEU A 73 -13.80 -10.25 3.09
CA LEU A 73 -13.62 -10.54 1.67
C LEU A 73 -13.97 -11.97 1.26
N CYS A 74 -13.80 -12.90 2.17
CA CYS A 74 -14.02 -14.31 1.92
C CYS A 74 -14.33 -15.00 3.23
N GLN A 75 -15.56 -14.88 3.68
CA GLN A 75 -15.99 -15.54 4.90
C GLN A 75 -16.16 -17.04 4.64
N ASN A 76 -15.32 -17.84 5.28
CA ASN A 76 -15.37 -19.30 5.24
C ASN A 76 -14.69 -19.87 6.49
N ASP A 77 -14.94 -21.15 6.75
CA ASP A 77 -14.45 -21.82 7.95
C ASP A 77 -13.02 -22.37 7.82
N ASP A 78 -12.46 -22.37 6.62
CA ASP A 78 -11.17 -22.98 6.36
C ASP A 78 -10.00 -21.98 6.34
N PHE A 79 -10.22 -20.77 5.81
CA PHE A 79 -9.14 -19.84 5.52
C PHE A 79 -9.46 -18.40 5.92
N VAL A 80 -8.44 -17.70 6.39
CA VAL A 80 -8.47 -16.25 6.61
C VAL A 80 -7.60 -15.57 5.56
N LEU A 81 -8.18 -14.61 4.83
CA LEU A 81 -7.48 -13.82 3.84
C LEU A 81 -7.00 -12.50 4.39
N ALA A 82 -5.82 -12.08 3.92
CA ALA A 82 -5.31 -10.72 4.06
C ALA A 82 -4.74 -10.26 2.72
N MET A 83 -5.14 -9.08 2.26
CA MET A 83 -4.62 -8.50 1.02
C MET A 83 -3.68 -7.37 1.35
N PHE A 84 -2.40 -7.55 1.03
CA PHE A 84 -1.36 -6.56 1.24
C PHE A 84 -1.17 -5.74 -0.05
N THR A 85 -1.89 -4.64 -0.11
CA THR A 85 -1.63 -3.59 -1.10
C THR A 85 -0.32 -2.87 -0.75
N PRO A 86 0.27 -2.06 -1.65
CA PRO A 86 1.44 -1.26 -1.31
C PRO A 86 1.24 -0.41 -0.04
N TYR A 87 0.06 0.18 0.14
CA TYR A 87 -0.29 0.93 1.34
C TYR A 87 -0.29 0.05 2.60
N LYS A 88 -1.01 -1.06 2.57
CA LYS A 88 -1.10 -1.98 3.72
C LYS A 88 0.24 -2.62 4.04
N ALA A 89 1.06 -2.92 3.04
CA ALA A 89 2.38 -3.49 3.26
C ALA A 89 3.29 -2.54 4.05
N VAL A 90 3.32 -1.26 3.69
CA VAL A 90 4.07 -0.22 4.42
C VAL A 90 3.53 -0.08 5.85
N ALA A 91 2.22 0.10 6.00
CA ALA A 91 1.61 0.28 7.32
C ALA A 91 1.83 -0.94 8.23
N TYR A 92 1.73 -2.15 7.71
CA TYR A 92 1.95 -3.39 8.46
C TYR A 92 3.40 -3.56 8.91
N GLU A 93 4.36 -3.24 8.06
CA GLU A 93 5.79 -3.32 8.41
C GLU A 93 6.11 -2.37 9.58
N VAL A 94 5.64 -1.12 9.51
CA VAL A 94 5.81 -0.14 10.59
C VAL A 94 5.11 -0.60 11.87
N TRP A 95 3.87 -1.04 11.77
CA TRP A 95 3.09 -1.53 12.90
C TRP A 95 3.77 -2.71 13.61
N ARG A 96 4.31 -3.67 12.84
CA ARG A 96 5.03 -4.82 13.37
C ARG A 96 6.28 -4.40 14.15
N ALA A 97 7.06 -3.43 13.61
CA ALA A 97 8.24 -2.90 14.30
C ALA A 97 7.87 -2.23 15.64
N VAL A 98 6.83 -1.39 15.63
CA VAL A 98 6.33 -0.72 16.84
C VAL A 98 5.89 -1.74 17.90
N ARG A 99 5.14 -2.77 17.52
CA ARG A 99 4.71 -3.84 18.45
C ARG A 99 5.87 -4.65 19.00
N ALA A 100 6.88 -4.89 18.17
CA ALA A 100 8.10 -5.58 18.60
C ALA A 100 9.07 -4.69 19.38
N LYS A 101 8.72 -3.41 19.63
CA LYS A 101 9.59 -2.41 20.26
C LYS A 101 10.93 -2.26 19.52
N GLN A 102 10.90 -2.44 18.21
CA GLN A 102 12.04 -2.27 17.32
C GLN A 102 12.03 -0.88 16.66
N PRO A 103 13.15 -0.36 16.21
CA PRO A 103 13.18 0.86 15.42
C PRO A 103 12.26 0.74 14.21
N VAL A 104 11.50 1.80 13.95
CA VAL A 104 10.69 1.88 12.73
C VAL A 104 11.62 1.83 11.53
N PRO A 105 11.36 0.97 10.53
CA PRO A 105 12.17 0.88 9.33
C PRO A 105 12.35 2.25 8.68
N THR A 106 13.55 2.52 8.17
CA THR A 106 13.78 3.74 7.40
C THR A 106 12.86 3.75 6.19
N PRO A 107 12.05 4.80 6.02
CA PRO A 107 11.10 4.87 4.94
C PRO A 107 11.78 4.73 3.56
N ASN A 108 11.30 3.80 2.74
CA ASN A 108 11.77 3.58 1.38
C ASN A 108 10.61 3.68 0.39
N TYR A 109 10.31 4.91 -0.02
CA TYR A 109 9.24 5.17 -0.97
C TYR A 109 9.44 4.47 -2.31
N MET A 110 10.66 4.40 -2.81
CA MET A 110 10.95 3.73 -4.09
C MET A 110 10.64 2.24 -4.05
N GLN A 111 10.90 1.57 -2.93
CA GLN A 111 10.54 0.18 -2.75
C GLN A 111 9.02 0.00 -2.67
N ALA A 112 8.32 0.91 -1.99
CA ALA A 112 6.88 0.88 -1.86
C ALA A 112 6.14 1.15 -3.17
N GLN A 113 6.78 1.79 -4.14
CA GLN A 113 6.22 2.00 -5.48
C GLN A 113 6.14 0.70 -6.32
N GLN A 114 6.63 -0.41 -5.82
CA GLN A 114 6.46 -1.68 -6.51
C GLN A 114 4.97 -1.99 -6.66
N THR A 115 4.58 -2.23 -7.89
CA THR A 115 3.19 -2.42 -8.32
C THR A 115 2.72 -3.85 -8.06
N ARG A 116 2.90 -4.35 -6.84
CA ARG A 116 2.59 -5.74 -6.48
C ARG A 116 1.63 -5.79 -5.30
N ILE A 117 0.79 -6.79 -5.33
CA ILE A 117 -0.17 -7.09 -4.27
C ILE A 117 0.07 -8.51 -3.82
N THR A 118 0.18 -8.70 -2.51
CA THR A 118 0.34 -10.02 -1.92
C THR A 118 -0.96 -10.43 -1.25
N VAL A 119 -1.48 -11.58 -1.65
CA VAL A 119 -2.57 -12.27 -0.95
C VAL A 119 -1.94 -13.21 0.06
N GLY A 120 -2.13 -12.91 1.33
CA GLY A 120 -1.77 -13.76 2.45
C GLY A 120 -2.95 -14.63 2.85
N ILE A 121 -2.72 -15.90 3.09
CA ILE A 121 -3.76 -16.86 3.49
C ILE A 121 -3.22 -17.65 4.67
N THR A 122 -3.99 -17.64 5.75
CA THR A 122 -3.71 -18.44 6.94
C THR A 122 -4.88 -19.40 7.20
N PRO A 123 -4.63 -20.58 7.78
CA PRO A 123 -5.71 -21.46 8.19
C PRO A 123 -6.61 -20.76 9.22
N ALA A 124 -7.93 -20.90 9.08
CA ALA A 124 -8.87 -20.50 10.12
C ALA A 124 -8.68 -21.39 11.34
N ARG A 125 -9.04 -20.87 12.52
CA ARG A 125 -8.91 -21.62 13.77
C ARG A 125 -9.73 -22.91 13.73
N GLY A 126 -9.05 -24.04 13.85
CA GLY A 126 -9.68 -25.36 13.81
C GLY A 126 -9.88 -25.96 12.42
N SER A 127 -9.50 -25.25 11.37
CA SER A 127 -9.52 -25.79 10.01
C SER A 127 -8.65 -27.05 9.89
N LYS A 128 -9.19 -28.05 9.20
CA LYS A 128 -8.49 -29.28 8.82
C LYS A 128 -8.17 -29.33 7.32
N ASN A 129 -8.29 -28.20 6.64
CA ASN A 129 -8.10 -28.07 5.20
C ASN A 129 -6.83 -27.27 4.89
N PRO A 130 -5.61 -27.84 5.02
CA PRO A 130 -4.38 -27.13 4.71
C PRO A 130 -4.38 -26.68 3.26
N LEU A 131 -4.01 -25.42 3.03
CA LEU A 131 -3.93 -24.82 1.70
C LEU A 131 -2.80 -25.45 0.89
N LYS A 132 -3.09 -25.76 -0.36
CA LYS A 132 -2.13 -26.26 -1.36
C LYS A 132 -1.80 -25.20 -2.41
N ASP A 133 -2.81 -24.44 -2.85
CA ASP A 133 -2.66 -23.46 -3.92
C ASP A 133 -3.75 -22.39 -3.88
N LEU A 134 -3.52 -21.31 -4.62
CA LEU A 134 -4.48 -20.26 -4.90
C LEU A 134 -4.57 -20.05 -6.41
N ALA A 135 -5.78 -20.15 -6.96
CA ALA A 135 -6.04 -19.70 -8.32
C ALA A 135 -6.80 -18.35 -8.30
N LEU A 136 -6.23 -17.34 -8.93
CA LEU A 136 -6.90 -16.06 -9.15
C LEU A 136 -7.47 -16.06 -10.57
N LYS A 137 -8.76 -15.72 -10.71
CA LYS A 137 -9.44 -15.69 -12.01
C LYS A 137 -10.19 -14.38 -12.23
N ARG A 138 -10.20 -13.92 -13.48
CA ARG A 138 -11.04 -12.80 -13.94
C ARG A 138 -11.76 -13.19 -15.21
N GLY A 139 -13.12 -13.11 -15.18
CA GLY A 139 -13.91 -13.54 -16.33
C GLY A 139 -13.60 -14.97 -16.76
N GLY A 140 -13.36 -15.87 -15.82
CA GLY A 140 -12.98 -17.27 -16.08
C GLY A 140 -11.53 -17.51 -16.46
N ARG A 141 -10.73 -16.47 -16.76
CA ARG A 141 -9.31 -16.60 -17.12
C ARG A 141 -8.43 -16.59 -15.87
N ALA A 142 -7.56 -17.58 -15.76
CA ALA A 142 -6.59 -17.65 -14.67
C ALA A 142 -5.50 -16.56 -14.84
N ILE A 143 -5.10 -15.99 -13.70
CA ILE A 143 -4.01 -15.02 -13.58
C ILE A 143 -2.94 -15.67 -12.69
N ALA A 144 -1.76 -15.90 -13.26
CA ALA A 144 -0.67 -16.51 -12.53
C ALA A 144 -0.03 -15.52 -11.54
N PRO A 145 0.35 -15.96 -10.34
CA PRO A 145 1.15 -15.15 -9.44
C PRO A 145 2.59 -15.01 -9.97
N VAL A 146 3.23 -13.87 -9.71
CA VAL A 146 4.67 -13.65 -10.02
C VAL A 146 5.57 -14.35 -9.02
N SER A 147 5.08 -14.62 -7.80
CA SER A 147 5.75 -15.47 -6.81
C SER A 147 4.72 -16.12 -5.87
N ARG A 148 5.10 -17.28 -5.34
CA ARG A 148 4.29 -17.99 -4.34
C ARG A 148 5.18 -18.62 -3.29
N SER A 149 4.67 -18.66 -2.06
CA SER A 149 5.24 -19.40 -0.94
C SER A 149 4.09 -20.03 -0.18
N VAL A 150 4.15 -21.34 0.02
CA VAL A 150 3.12 -22.08 0.76
C VAL A 150 3.82 -22.89 1.84
N THR A 151 3.47 -22.60 3.10
CA THR A 151 3.91 -23.34 4.28
C THR A 151 2.68 -23.79 5.07
N PRO A 152 2.81 -24.74 6.01
CA PRO A 152 1.65 -25.27 6.75
C PRO A 152 0.78 -24.24 7.48
N GLY A 153 1.32 -23.06 7.82
CA GLY A 153 0.60 -22.04 8.61
C GLY A 153 0.47 -20.68 7.92
N ASP A 154 1.12 -20.50 6.77
CA ASP A 154 1.10 -19.22 6.03
C ASP A 154 1.33 -19.48 4.55
N ALA A 155 0.51 -18.93 3.72
CA ALA A 155 0.71 -18.96 2.28
C ALA A 155 0.63 -17.54 1.73
N ARG A 156 1.51 -17.24 0.77
CA ARG A 156 1.63 -15.92 0.15
C ARG A 156 1.72 -16.05 -1.35
N PHE A 157 0.85 -15.33 -2.03
CA PHE A 157 0.80 -15.26 -3.49
C PHE A 157 0.90 -13.80 -3.90
N THR A 158 1.93 -13.47 -4.65
CA THR A 158 2.17 -12.10 -5.11
C THR A 158 1.80 -11.99 -6.58
N PHE A 159 1.06 -10.95 -6.91
CA PHE A 159 0.59 -10.65 -8.25
C PHE A 159 1.01 -9.24 -8.63
N ASP A 160 1.16 -8.97 -9.93
CA ASP A 160 1.23 -7.60 -10.41
C ASP A 160 -0.12 -6.90 -10.24
N TYR A 161 -0.10 -5.59 -9.92
CA TYR A 161 -1.31 -4.86 -9.56
C TYR A 161 -2.43 -4.91 -10.62
N PRO A 162 -2.18 -4.99 -11.96
CA PRO A 162 -3.25 -5.12 -12.94
C PRO A 162 -4.16 -6.34 -12.71
N ALA A 163 -3.67 -7.35 -11.99
CA ALA A 163 -4.48 -8.49 -11.58
C ALA A 163 -5.67 -8.09 -10.70
N PHE A 164 -5.58 -6.97 -9.98
CA PHE A 164 -6.60 -6.44 -9.09
C PHE A 164 -7.26 -5.15 -9.60
N ALA A 165 -7.03 -4.78 -10.86
CA ALA A 165 -7.73 -3.64 -11.44
C ALA A 165 -9.25 -3.85 -11.38
N ALA A 166 -9.98 -2.82 -10.95
CA ALA A 166 -11.43 -2.87 -10.73
C ALA A 166 -12.22 -2.79 -12.06
N THR A 167 -11.87 -3.65 -13.03
CA THR A 167 -12.52 -3.72 -14.34
C THR A 167 -13.61 -4.79 -14.40
N ALA A 168 -13.54 -5.81 -13.54
CA ALA A 168 -14.51 -6.88 -13.39
C ALA A 168 -14.33 -7.53 -12.01
N ASP A 169 -15.27 -8.37 -11.62
CA ASP A 169 -15.17 -9.20 -10.42
C ASP A 169 -13.97 -10.14 -10.51
N LEU A 170 -13.35 -10.40 -9.36
CA LEU A 170 -12.28 -11.39 -9.22
C LEU A 170 -12.80 -12.62 -8.47
N THR A 171 -12.41 -13.80 -8.92
CA THR A 171 -12.64 -15.06 -8.20
C THR A 171 -11.30 -15.57 -7.67
N LEU A 172 -11.24 -15.83 -6.38
CA LEU A 172 -10.17 -16.57 -5.72
C LEU A 172 -10.65 -17.97 -5.43
N GLU A 173 -9.94 -18.96 -5.93
CA GLU A 173 -10.14 -20.37 -5.57
C GLU A 173 -9.02 -20.81 -4.65
N LEU A 174 -9.35 -21.05 -3.39
CA LEU A 174 -8.45 -21.51 -2.34
C LEU A 174 -8.47 -23.05 -2.37
N VAL A 175 -7.46 -23.63 -2.97
CA VAL A 175 -7.36 -25.08 -3.15
C VAL A 175 -6.73 -25.69 -1.91
N GLY A 176 -7.52 -26.32 -1.09
CA GLY A 176 -7.07 -27.06 0.08
C GLY A 176 -6.95 -28.57 -0.18
N SER A 177 -6.45 -29.32 0.80
CA SER A 177 -6.35 -30.79 0.70
C SER A 177 -7.70 -31.50 0.85
N ALA A 178 -8.62 -30.91 1.58
CA ALA A 178 -9.96 -31.46 1.81
C ALA A 178 -11.04 -30.89 0.86
N GLY A 179 -10.74 -29.82 0.13
CA GLY A 179 -11.66 -29.20 -0.79
C GLY A 179 -11.22 -27.82 -1.24
N THR A 180 -11.96 -27.24 -2.17
CA THR A 180 -11.72 -25.90 -2.71
C THR A 180 -12.79 -24.94 -2.22
N VAL A 181 -12.37 -23.79 -1.70
CA VAL A 181 -13.24 -22.67 -1.33
C VAL A 181 -13.15 -21.61 -2.43
N SER A 182 -14.30 -21.19 -2.96
CA SER A 182 -14.36 -20.15 -3.98
C SER A 182 -14.91 -18.86 -3.39
N CYS A 183 -14.22 -17.76 -3.61
CA CYS A 183 -14.58 -16.42 -3.15
C CYS A 183 -14.63 -15.46 -4.33
N VAL A 184 -15.73 -14.71 -4.42
CA VAL A 184 -15.86 -13.64 -5.41
C VAL A 184 -15.62 -12.30 -4.72
N ILE A 185 -14.69 -11.52 -5.23
CA ILE A 185 -14.48 -10.14 -4.83
C ILE A 185 -15.14 -9.23 -5.87
N PRO A 186 -16.25 -8.56 -5.53
CA PRO A 186 -16.96 -7.70 -6.47
C PRO A 186 -16.08 -6.51 -6.91
N GLN A 187 -16.29 -6.05 -8.12
CA GLN A 187 -15.64 -4.86 -8.66
C GLN A 187 -15.82 -3.64 -7.74
N SER A 188 -16.98 -3.48 -7.11
CA SER A 188 -17.26 -2.40 -6.17
C SER A 188 -16.34 -2.43 -4.94
N VAL A 189 -15.97 -3.61 -4.48
CA VAL A 189 -15.03 -3.82 -3.37
C VAL A 189 -13.60 -3.54 -3.82
N LEU A 190 -13.21 -4.02 -5.02
CA LEU A 190 -11.88 -3.75 -5.58
C LEU A 190 -11.59 -2.24 -5.71
N ARG A 191 -12.61 -1.42 -5.98
CA ARG A 191 -12.47 0.04 -6.05
C ARG A 191 -12.15 0.70 -4.70
N GLN A 192 -12.40 0.02 -3.60
CA GLN A 192 -12.19 0.53 -2.23
C GLN A 192 -10.80 0.17 -1.68
N PHE A 193 -10.08 -0.71 -2.34
CA PHE A 193 -8.74 -1.09 -1.91
C PHE A 193 -7.77 0.10 -2.07
N ARG A 194 -6.96 0.31 -1.04
CA ARG A 194 -5.88 1.31 -0.96
C ARG A 194 -4.53 0.63 -0.85
#